data_eccce8e663bd8c9fbd9b2fd475283f4f
#
_entry.id   eccce8e663bd8c9fbd9b2fd475283f4f
#
_cell.length_a   1.000
_cell.length_b   1.000
_cell.length_c   1.000
_cell.angle_alpha   90.00
_cell.angle_beta   90.00
_cell.angle_gamma   90.00
#
_symmetry.space_group_name_H-M   'P 1'
#
loop_
_entity.id
_entity.type
_entity.pdbx_description
1 polymer ?
#
loop_
_entity_poly.entity_id
_entity_poly.type
_entity_poly.pdbx_seq_one_letter_code
_entity_poly.pdbx_strand_id
1 'polypeptide(L)'
;MDLVLTKWIALKGTSVLASCRVEELSSRFPSVMIRDAAGFTCYLSTEREYQISGGYGAAAIYPLGKGGVLGGLWNMLEQINAGMEIDLRKIPIRQETVEICEFFDLNPYYTDSTGALLVAVEDGFGLVSVLEREGIHAAVIGRTNDGNDRIIYNQGKRDTWTVLRKRNWKRCSIRRRLKNERTDIDIFRKKQPY
;
A
#
# COMPACT_ATOMS: atom_id res chain seq x y z
N MET A 1 -8.52 -12.84 14.00
CA MET A 1 -7.18 -12.88 13.36
C MET A 1 -6.60 -11.47 13.30
N ASP A 2 -5.30 -11.35 13.50
CA ASP A 2 -4.58 -10.09 13.30
C ASP A 2 -4.29 -9.84 11.83
N LEU A 3 -4.26 -8.57 11.44
CA LEU A 3 -3.90 -8.13 10.09
C LEU A 3 -2.47 -7.56 10.12
N VAL A 4 -1.55 -8.25 9.48
CA VAL A 4 -0.14 -7.86 9.37
C VAL A 4 0.14 -7.31 7.98
N LEU A 5 0.87 -6.20 7.92
CA LEU A 5 1.40 -5.63 6.70
C LEU A 5 2.92 -5.79 6.67
N THR A 6 3.47 -6.37 5.61
CA THR A 6 4.91 -6.46 5.42
C THR A 6 5.45 -5.24 4.70
N LYS A 7 6.69 -4.84 5.04
CA LYS A 7 7.39 -3.67 4.50
C LYS A 7 6.57 -2.37 4.61
N TRP A 8 6.51 -1.60 3.55
CA TRP A 8 5.87 -0.27 3.51
C TRP A 8 4.89 -0.20 2.34
N ILE A 9 3.88 0.66 2.47
CA ILE A 9 2.95 0.91 1.36
C ILE A 9 3.56 1.80 0.28
N ALA A 10 2.94 1.78 -0.90
CA ALA A 10 3.23 2.67 -2.04
C ALA A 10 4.66 2.59 -2.60
N LEU A 11 5.42 1.54 -2.30
CA LEU A 11 6.82 1.39 -2.74
C LEU A 11 6.97 1.53 -4.26
N LYS A 12 6.18 0.78 -5.03
CA LYS A 12 6.25 0.83 -6.50
C LYS A 12 5.78 2.16 -7.05
N GLY A 13 4.67 2.69 -6.55
CA GLY A 13 4.15 3.98 -6.99
C GLY A 13 5.16 5.10 -6.76
N THR A 14 5.79 5.12 -5.59
CA THR A 14 6.83 6.10 -5.25
C THR A 14 8.07 5.97 -6.13
N SER A 15 8.57 4.74 -6.35
CA SER A 15 9.75 4.52 -7.17
C SER A 15 9.53 4.93 -8.64
N VAL A 16 8.34 4.70 -9.17
CA VAL A 16 7.97 5.13 -10.53
C VAL A 16 7.93 6.66 -10.62
N LEU A 17 7.29 7.34 -9.67
CA LEU A 17 7.23 8.80 -9.64
C LEU A 17 8.63 9.40 -9.50
N ALA A 18 9.44 8.88 -8.58
CA ALA A 18 10.80 9.33 -8.36
C ALA A 18 11.71 9.15 -9.59
N SER A 19 11.47 8.09 -10.40
CA SER A 19 12.26 7.84 -11.62
C SER A 19 11.76 8.63 -12.83
N CYS A 20 10.45 8.87 -12.95
CA CYS A 20 9.86 9.49 -14.13
C CYS A 20 9.74 11.02 -14.03
N ARG A 21 9.74 11.58 -12.81
CA ARG A 21 9.48 13.00 -12.54
C ARG A 21 10.65 13.67 -11.79
N VAL A 22 11.88 13.27 -12.12
CA VAL A 22 13.10 13.76 -11.46
C VAL A 22 13.20 15.30 -11.52
N GLU A 23 12.95 15.89 -12.69
CA GLU A 23 13.06 17.34 -12.88
C GLU A 23 12.09 18.11 -11.98
N GLU A 24 10.82 17.68 -11.90
CA GLU A 24 9.81 18.30 -11.07
C GLU A 24 10.17 18.17 -9.58
N LEU A 25 10.58 16.97 -9.15
CA LEU A 25 10.95 16.69 -7.77
C LEU A 25 12.20 17.45 -7.34
N SER A 26 13.17 17.66 -8.26
CA SER A 26 14.41 18.40 -7.99
C SER A 26 14.17 19.89 -7.69
N SER A 27 13.00 20.41 -8.03
CA SER A 27 12.62 21.78 -7.66
C SER A 27 12.36 21.95 -6.15
N ARG A 28 12.08 20.86 -5.43
CA ARG A 28 11.70 20.88 -4.01
C ARG A 28 12.54 19.99 -3.11
N PHE A 29 13.06 18.87 -3.64
CA PHE A 29 13.71 17.82 -2.84
C PHE A 29 15.17 17.63 -3.21
N PRO A 30 16.02 17.25 -2.23
CA PRO A 30 17.40 16.90 -2.48
C PRO A 30 17.52 15.66 -3.39
N SER A 31 18.54 15.65 -4.26
CA SER A 31 18.79 14.53 -5.18
C SER A 31 18.98 13.18 -4.48
N VAL A 32 19.50 13.18 -3.24
CA VAL A 32 19.63 11.97 -2.42
C VAL A 32 18.29 11.35 -2.14
N MET A 33 17.31 12.14 -1.68
CA MET A 33 15.95 11.66 -1.39
C MET A 33 15.27 11.09 -2.64
N ILE A 34 15.40 11.77 -3.79
CA ILE A 34 14.82 11.31 -5.06
C ILE A 34 15.44 9.97 -5.48
N ARG A 35 16.76 9.85 -5.36
CA ARG A 35 17.48 8.60 -5.66
C ARG A 35 17.08 7.47 -4.73
N ASP A 36 16.96 7.74 -3.45
CA ASP A 36 16.55 6.73 -2.45
C ASP A 36 15.13 6.25 -2.72
N ALA A 37 14.21 7.16 -3.03
CA ALA A 37 12.84 6.81 -3.44
C ALA A 37 12.79 6.00 -4.74
N ALA A 38 13.59 6.35 -5.76
CA ALA A 38 13.72 5.58 -6.99
C ALA A 38 14.26 4.16 -6.72
N GLY A 39 15.15 4.02 -5.73
CA GLY A 39 15.74 2.74 -5.28
C GLY A 39 14.76 1.79 -4.60
N PHE A 40 13.51 2.17 -4.30
CA PHE A 40 12.51 1.28 -3.69
C PHE A 40 12.16 0.07 -4.55
N THR A 41 12.58 0.02 -5.79
CA THR A 41 12.49 -1.16 -6.65
C THR A 41 13.15 -2.40 -6.05
N CYS A 42 14.16 -2.25 -5.17
CA CYS A 42 14.81 -3.36 -4.48
C CYS A 42 13.90 -4.10 -3.48
N TYR A 43 12.79 -3.46 -3.04
CA TYR A 43 11.83 -4.05 -2.10
C TYR A 43 10.63 -4.72 -2.77
N LEU A 44 10.57 -4.81 -4.10
CA LEU A 44 9.35 -5.27 -4.79
C LEU A 44 9.14 -6.80 -4.77
N SER A 45 10.18 -7.60 -4.53
CA SER A 45 10.02 -9.05 -4.34
C SER A 45 9.30 -9.34 -3.03
N THR A 46 8.36 -10.27 -3.04
CA THR A 46 7.56 -10.69 -1.88
C THR A 46 7.66 -12.19 -1.61
N GLU A 47 8.56 -12.88 -2.31
CA GLU A 47 8.64 -14.33 -2.26
C GLU A 47 9.01 -14.84 -0.87
N ARG A 48 10.00 -14.21 -0.24
CA ARG A 48 10.48 -14.60 1.09
C ARG A 48 9.42 -14.39 2.16
N GLU A 49 8.75 -13.23 2.14
CA GLU A 49 7.65 -12.93 3.05
C GLU A 49 6.48 -13.89 2.89
N TYR A 50 6.18 -14.26 1.65
CA TYR A 50 5.11 -15.20 1.34
C TYR A 50 5.42 -16.58 1.93
N GLN A 51 6.64 -17.08 1.75
CA GLN A 51 7.08 -18.37 2.30
C GLN A 51 7.05 -18.38 3.82
N ILE A 52 7.58 -17.33 4.48
CA ILE A 52 7.60 -17.22 5.94
C ILE A 52 6.18 -17.18 6.48
N SER A 53 5.32 -16.32 5.91
CA SER A 53 3.93 -16.18 6.37
C SER A 53 3.14 -17.47 6.19
N GLY A 54 3.32 -18.16 5.07
CA GLY A 54 2.70 -19.47 4.81
C GLY A 54 3.17 -20.54 5.81
N GLY A 55 4.49 -20.62 6.07
CA GLY A 55 5.06 -21.52 7.05
C GLY A 55 4.66 -21.22 8.50
N TYR A 56 4.34 -19.97 8.82
CA TYR A 56 3.84 -19.55 10.13
C TYR A 56 2.35 -19.88 10.38
N GLY A 57 1.62 -20.30 9.34
CA GLY A 57 0.21 -20.66 9.45
C GLY A 57 -0.75 -19.48 9.18
N ALA A 58 -0.39 -18.61 8.25
CA ALA A 58 -1.29 -17.55 7.80
C ALA A 58 -2.59 -18.13 7.22
N ALA A 59 -3.73 -17.61 7.68
CA ALA A 59 -5.06 -17.99 7.17
C ALA A 59 -5.31 -17.41 5.77
N ALA A 60 -4.75 -16.23 5.48
CA ALA A 60 -4.78 -15.62 4.16
C ALA A 60 -3.55 -14.73 3.93
N ILE A 61 -3.04 -14.73 2.70
CA ILE A 61 -1.95 -13.88 2.24
C ILE A 61 -2.40 -13.18 0.96
N TYR A 62 -2.34 -11.86 0.93
CA TYR A 62 -2.77 -11.06 -0.20
C TYR A 62 -1.67 -10.11 -0.66
N PRO A 63 -1.13 -10.28 -1.89
CA PRO A 63 -0.14 -9.35 -2.44
C PRO A 63 -0.80 -8.02 -2.80
N LEU A 64 -0.21 -6.93 -2.33
CA LEU A 64 -0.67 -5.59 -2.68
C LEU A 64 -0.30 -5.22 -4.12
N GLY A 65 -1.03 -4.26 -4.67
CA GLY A 65 -0.85 -3.81 -6.05
C GLY A 65 -1.41 -2.41 -6.30
N LYS A 66 -1.87 -2.17 -7.51
CA LYS A 66 -2.32 -0.84 -8.02
C LYS A 66 -3.46 -0.19 -7.23
N GLY A 67 -4.21 -0.95 -6.43
CA GLY A 67 -5.28 -0.43 -5.56
C GLY A 67 -4.77 0.10 -4.22
N GLY A 68 -3.46 0.04 -3.98
CA GLY A 68 -2.85 0.38 -2.71
C GLY A 68 -3.27 -0.55 -1.57
N VAL A 69 -2.95 -0.15 -0.34
CA VAL A 69 -3.27 -0.96 0.84
C VAL A 69 -4.78 -1.04 1.09
N LEU A 70 -5.52 0.05 0.85
CA LEU A 70 -6.98 0.03 1.06
C LEU A 70 -7.67 -0.88 0.05
N GLY A 71 -7.27 -0.84 -1.23
CA GLY A 71 -7.79 -1.78 -2.23
C GLY A 71 -7.45 -3.24 -1.91
N GLY A 72 -6.23 -3.50 -1.41
CA GLY A 72 -5.80 -4.83 -0.98
C GLY A 72 -6.60 -5.35 0.21
N LEU A 73 -6.79 -4.53 1.25
CA LEU A 73 -7.63 -4.86 2.40
C LEU A 73 -9.06 -5.21 1.98
N TRP A 74 -9.64 -4.39 1.11
CA TRP A 74 -10.97 -4.66 0.60
C TRP A 74 -11.08 -6.04 -0.04
N ASN A 75 -10.19 -6.32 -1.00
CA ASN A 75 -10.23 -7.57 -1.77
C ASN A 75 -9.94 -8.80 -0.90
N MET A 76 -8.97 -8.71 0.01
CA MET A 76 -8.63 -9.78 0.93
C MET A 76 -9.82 -10.14 1.85
N LEU A 77 -10.47 -9.11 2.43
CA LEU A 77 -11.61 -9.31 3.32
C LEU A 77 -12.85 -9.85 2.59
N GLU A 78 -13.06 -9.49 1.32
CA GLU A 78 -14.09 -10.13 0.50
C GLU A 78 -13.82 -11.63 0.30
N GLN A 79 -12.54 -12.02 0.13
CA GLN A 79 -12.16 -13.44 -0.05
C GLN A 79 -12.38 -14.28 1.21
N ILE A 80 -12.07 -13.71 2.39
CA ILE A 80 -12.22 -14.42 3.67
C ILE A 80 -13.58 -14.16 4.34
N ASN A 81 -14.45 -13.39 3.71
CA ASN A 81 -15.79 -13.02 4.20
C ASN A 81 -15.79 -12.50 5.65
N ALA A 82 -14.92 -11.52 5.94
CA ALA A 82 -14.73 -10.93 7.25
C ALA A 82 -14.81 -9.40 7.19
N GLY A 83 -15.18 -8.79 8.31
CA GLY A 83 -14.99 -7.37 8.56
C GLY A 83 -13.59 -7.08 9.11
N MET A 84 -13.30 -5.80 9.39
CA MET A 84 -12.01 -5.39 9.96
C MET A 84 -12.10 -4.16 10.83
N GLU A 85 -11.09 -4.02 11.68
CA GLU A 85 -10.75 -2.80 12.39
C GLU A 85 -9.26 -2.51 12.20
N ILE A 86 -8.92 -1.38 11.56
CA ILE A 86 -7.52 -0.97 11.34
C ILE A 86 -7.28 0.45 11.86
N ASP A 87 -6.04 0.73 12.24
CA ASP A 87 -5.57 2.09 12.55
C ASP A 87 -4.60 2.54 11.44
N LEU A 88 -4.95 3.61 10.71
CA LEU A 88 -4.11 4.14 9.63
C LEU A 88 -2.72 4.54 10.10
N ARG A 89 -2.55 4.94 11.36
CA ARG A 89 -1.25 5.31 11.93
C ARG A 89 -0.30 4.14 12.12
N LYS A 90 -0.84 2.91 12.16
CA LYS A 90 -0.04 1.68 12.27
C LYS A 90 0.45 1.19 10.91
N ILE A 91 -0.05 1.76 9.82
CA ILE A 91 0.38 1.38 8.47
C ILE A 91 1.76 1.96 8.21
N PRO A 92 2.79 1.12 8.01
CA PRO A 92 4.14 1.58 7.74
C PRO A 92 4.22 2.31 6.39
N ILE A 93 4.82 3.49 6.41
CA ILE A 93 5.05 4.32 5.23
C ILE A 93 6.43 4.98 5.32
N ARG A 94 7.13 5.08 4.21
CA ARG A 94 8.43 5.75 4.12
C ARG A 94 8.23 7.26 4.03
N GLN A 95 9.16 8.03 4.60
CA GLN A 95 9.13 9.49 4.54
C GLN A 95 9.14 9.98 3.09
N GLU A 96 9.97 9.40 2.24
CA GLU A 96 10.08 9.72 0.82
C GLU A 96 8.73 9.53 0.10
N THR A 97 7.98 8.50 0.49
CA THR A 97 6.63 8.24 -0.04
C THR A 97 5.66 9.34 0.36
N VAL A 98 5.68 9.77 1.63
CA VAL A 98 4.79 10.83 2.14
C VAL A 98 5.06 12.13 1.37
N GLU A 99 6.32 12.54 1.29
CA GLU A 99 6.75 13.78 0.63
C GLU A 99 6.40 13.80 -0.87
N ILE A 100 6.70 12.70 -1.58
CA ILE A 100 6.41 12.60 -3.02
C ILE A 100 4.91 12.55 -3.28
N CYS A 101 4.15 11.81 -2.48
CA CYS A 101 2.70 11.76 -2.62
C CYS A 101 2.06 13.12 -2.34
N GLU A 102 2.52 13.84 -1.31
CA GLU A 102 2.06 15.19 -1.00
C GLU A 102 2.36 16.17 -2.16
N PHE A 103 3.57 16.11 -2.71
CA PHE A 103 3.97 16.97 -3.83
C PHE A 103 3.06 16.81 -5.05
N PHE A 104 2.62 15.59 -5.35
CA PHE A 104 1.74 15.30 -6.48
C PHE A 104 0.24 15.25 -6.13
N ASP A 105 -0.16 15.65 -4.91
CA ASP A 105 -1.55 15.58 -4.42
C ASP A 105 -2.15 14.16 -4.54
N LEU A 106 -1.34 13.15 -4.19
CA LEU A 106 -1.71 11.73 -4.22
C LEU A 106 -1.96 11.20 -2.81
N ASN A 107 -2.93 10.29 -2.68
CA ASN A 107 -3.14 9.60 -1.42
C ASN A 107 -2.30 8.30 -1.39
N PRO A 108 -1.30 8.17 -0.48
CA PRO A 108 -0.41 7.02 -0.42
C PRO A 108 -1.12 5.69 -0.14
N TYR A 109 -2.28 5.71 0.54
CA TYR A 109 -3.07 4.51 0.83
C TYR A 109 -3.73 3.89 -0.41
N TYR A 110 -3.88 4.65 -1.50
CA TYR A 110 -4.38 4.19 -2.79
C TYR A 110 -3.29 4.06 -3.85
N THR A 111 -2.07 4.47 -3.54
CA THR A 111 -0.92 4.40 -4.47
C THR A 111 -0.41 2.98 -4.57
N ASP A 112 0.10 2.59 -5.75
CA ASP A 112 0.58 1.23 -6.05
C ASP A 112 1.57 0.73 -5.00
N SER A 113 1.13 -0.25 -4.23
CA SER A 113 1.84 -0.85 -3.09
C SER A 113 2.44 -2.21 -3.44
N THR A 114 2.65 -2.52 -4.72
CA THR A 114 3.37 -3.74 -5.14
C THR A 114 4.68 -3.82 -4.38
N GLY A 115 4.99 -4.99 -3.85
CA GLY A 115 6.17 -5.25 -3.02
C GLY A 115 5.86 -5.43 -1.54
N ALA A 116 4.61 -5.24 -1.11
CA ALA A 116 4.15 -5.52 0.24
C ALA A 116 3.04 -6.59 0.23
N LEU A 117 2.89 -7.32 1.34
CA LEU A 117 1.83 -8.31 1.55
C LEU A 117 0.94 -7.89 2.72
N LEU A 118 -0.35 -8.22 2.59
CA LEU A 118 -1.27 -8.30 3.72
C LEU A 118 -1.39 -9.76 4.14
N VAL A 119 -1.32 -10.02 5.43
CA VAL A 119 -1.41 -11.35 6.01
C VAL A 119 -2.45 -11.34 7.13
N ALA A 120 -3.39 -12.30 7.08
CA ALA A 120 -4.30 -12.57 8.20
C ALA A 120 -3.79 -13.81 8.94
N VAL A 121 -3.56 -13.68 10.24
CA VAL A 121 -2.97 -14.70 11.09
C VAL A 121 -3.51 -14.60 12.52
N GLU A 122 -3.52 -15.68 13.27
CA GLU A 122 -4.01 -15.65 14.66
C GLU A 122 -3.06 -14.89 15.59
N ASP A 123 -1.75 -15.10 15.46
CA ASP A 123 -0.72 -14.41 16.23
C ASP A 123 0.10 -13.47 15.33
N GLY A 124 -0.39 -12.26 15.14
CA GLY A 124 0.26 -11.24 14.31
C GLY A 124 1.58 -10.74 14.89
N PHE A 125 1.69 -10.63 16.21
CA PHE A 125 2.93 -10.17 16.86
C PHE A 125 4.05 -11.20 16.76
N GLY A 126 3.71 -12.48 16.90
CA GLY A 126 4.65 -13.57 16.66
C GLY A 126 5.15 -13.60 15.22
N LEU A 127 4.27 -13.46 14.24
CA LEU A 127 4.66 -13.37 12.83
C LEU A 127 5.58 -12.16 12.57
N VAL A 128 5.25 -10.98 13.09
CA VAL A 128 6.09 -9.78 12.97
C VAL A 128 7.48 -10.05 13.53
N SER A 129 7.59 -10.68 14.71
CA SER A 129 8.88 -11.00 15.32
C SER A 129 9.71 -11.96 14.45
N VAL A 130 9.08 -12.91 13.77
CA VAL A 130 9.77 -13.83 12.83
C VAL A 130 10.26 -13.08 11.60
N LEU A 131 9.41 -12.24 10.99
CA LEU A 131 9.76 -11.45 9.81
C LEU A 131 10.91 -10.47 10.11
N GLU A 132 10.89 -9.80 11.27
CA GLU A 132 11.95 -8.87 11.68
C GLU A 132 13.30 -9.56 11.89
N ARG A 133 13.34 -10.78 12.45
CA ARG A 133 14.57 -11.60 12.56
C ARG A 133 15.17 -11.91 11.19
N GLU A 134 14.34 -12.02 10.18
CA GLU A 134 14.74 -12.23 8.78
C GLU A 134 15.06 -10.92 8.04
N GLY A 135 15.07 -9.78 8.76
CA GLY A 135 15.35 -8.46 8.20
C GLY A 135 14.19 -7.86 7.39
N ILE A 136 12.98 -8.39 7.55
CA ILE A 136 11.78 -7.93 6.85
C ILE A 136 10.95 -7.11 7.82
N HIS A 137 10.83 -5.81 7.55
CA HIS A 137 9.97 -4.95 8.35
C HIS A 137 8.49 -5.37 8.22
N ALA A 138 7.76 -5.44 9.34
CA ALA A 138 6.34 -5.75 9.36
C ALA A 138 5.64 -5.07 10.53
N ALA A 139 4.34 -4.90 10.43
CA ALA A 139 3.54 -4.31 11.50
C ALA A 139 2.13 -4.91 11.56
N VAL A 140 1.61 -5.08 12.78
CA VAL A 140 0.19 -5.38 13.01
C VAL A 140 -0.59 -4.07 12.84
N ILE A 141 -1.39 -3.98 11.78
CA ILE A 141 -2.15 -2.78 11.43
C ILE A 141 -3.58 -2.78 11.98
N GLY A 142 -4.07 -3.93 12.42
CA GLY A 142 -5.42 -4.11 12.94
C GLY A 142 -5.78 -5.58 13.09
N ARG A 143 -7.08 -5.85 13.07
CA ARG A 143 -7.61 -7.21 13.17
C ARG A 143 -8.86 -7.39 12.34
N THR A 144 -9.19 -8.63 12.00
CA THR A 144 -10.50 -9.00 11.46
C THR A 144 -11.54 -9.05 12.57
N ASN A 145 -12.81 -8.85 12.22
CA ASN A 145 -13.95 -9.10 13.09
C ASN A 145 -14.92 -10.08 12.41
N ASP A 146 -15.82 -10.67 13.19
CA ASP A 146 -16.80 -11.67 12.72
C ASP A 146 -17.98 -11.04 11.96
N GLY A 147 -18.06 -9.71 11.92
CA GLY A 147 -19.07 -8.96 11.17
C GLY A 147 -18.60 -8.61 9.76
N ASN A 148 -19.43 -7.86 9.05
CA ASN A 148 -19.08 -7.26 7.75
C ASN A 148 -18.61 -5.82 7.88
N ASP A 149 -18.50 -5.31 9.11
CA ASP A 149 -18.13 -3.93 9.36
C ASP A 149 -16.64 -3.69 9.04
N ARG A 150 -16.39 -2.64 8.29
CA ARG A 150 -15.03 -2.20 7.94
C ARG A 150 -14.76 -0.86 8.61
N ILE A 151 -14.06 -0.90 9.72
CA ILE A 151 -13.82 0.23 10.59
C ILE A 151 -12.38 0.69 10.40
N ILE A 152 -12.23 1.99 10.14
CA ILE A 152 -10.93 2.64 10.05
C ILE A 152 -10.83 3.68 11.16
N TYR A 153 -9.78 3.57 11.96
CA TYR A 153 -9.42 4.59 12.94
C TYR A 153 -8.42 5.56 12.33
N ASN A 154 -8.75 6.84 12.38
CA ASN A 154 -7.85 7.93 12.01
C ASN A 154 -7.79 8.95 13.15
N GLN A 155 -6.63 9.17 13.75
CA GLN A 155 -6.41 10.11 14.87
C GLN A 155 -7.42 9.91 16.03
N GLY A 156 -7.75 8.65 16.34
CA GLY A 156 -8.73 8.31 17.38
C GLY A 156 -10.20 8.52 17.00
N LYS A 157 -10.49 9.02 15.81
CA LYS A 157 -11.85 9.07 15.25
C LYS A 157 -12.16 7.73 14.58
N ARG A 158 -13.34 7.21 14.89
CA ARG A 158 -13.87 6.00 14.26
C ARG A 158 -14.65 6.40 13.02
N ASP A 159 -14.16 6.00 11.86
CA ASP A 159 -14.87 6.13 10.60
C ASP A 159 -15.30 4.75 10.11
N THR A 160 -16.58 4.57 9.82
CA THR A 160 -17.07 3.37 9.15
C THR A 160 -16.74 3.52 7.68
N TRP A 161 -15.89 2.65 7.16
CA TRP A 161 -15.53 2.65 5.75
C TRP A 161 -16.68 2.07 4.92
N THR A 162 -17.63 2.91 4.60
CA THR A 162 -18.65 2.59 3.60
C THR A 162 -18.01 2.78 2.23
N VAL A 163 -17.65 1.67 1.57
CA VAL A 163 -17.19 1.76 0.18
C VAL A 163 -18.30 2.36 -0.65
N LEU A 164 -18.06 3.55 -1.11
CA LEU A 164 -18.70 4.02 -2.31
C LEU A 164 -18.35 3.00 -3.41
N ARG A 165 -19.34 2.17 -3.77
CA ARG A 165 -19.30 1.10 -4.79
C ARG A 165 -18.13 1.20 -5.76
N LYS A 166 -17.59 0.05 -6.21
CA LYS A 166 -16.50 -0.20 -7.21
C LYS A 166 -16.27 0.83 -8.34
N ARG A 167 -17.16 1.80 -8.51
CA ARG A 167 -17.09 2.84 -9.55
C ARG A 167 -16.29 4.09 -9.19
N ASN A 168 -16.03 4.40 -7.92
CA ASN A 168 -15.47 5.70 -7.51
C ASN A 168 -14.02 5.70 -7.04
N TRP A 169 -13.43 4.54 -6.71
CA TRP A 169 -12.01 4.53 -6.34
C TRP A 169 -11.08 4.91 -7.51
N LYS A 170 -11.48 4.61 -8.76
CA LYS A 170 -10.76 5.08 -9.97
C LYS A 170 -10.86 6.59 -10.21
N ARG A 171 -11.75 7.28 -9.51
CA ARG A 171 -11.97 8.72 -9.67
C ARG A 171 -11.28 9.60 -8.64
N CYS A 172 -10.85 9.04 -7.50
CA CYS A 172 -10.25 9.83 -6.43
C CYS A 172 -8.77 10.16 -6.65
N SER A 173 -8.09 9.44 -7.53
CA SER A 173 -6.63 9.55 -7.68
C SER A 173 -6.12 10.55 -8.74
N ILE A 174 -6.97 11.20 -9.58
CA ILE A 174 -6.39 11.96 -10.72
C ILE A 174 -7.22 13.20 -11.16
N ARG A 175 -8.14 13.78 -10.38
CA ARG A 175 -9.06 14.77 -10.99
C ARG A 175 -8.96 16.23 -10.57
N ARG A 176 -7.91 16.73 -9.94
CA ARG A 176 -7.88 18.19 -9.71
C ARG A 176 -6.80 19.01 -10.45
N ARG A 177 -5.79 18.42 -11.05
CA ARG A 177 -4.75 19.20 -11.78
C ARG A 177 -4.45 18.81 -13.23
N LEU A 178 -4.96 17.69 -13.74
CA LEU A 178 -4.68 17.27 -15.12
C LEU A 178 -5.79 17.70 -16.11
N LYS A 179 -6.34 18.91 -15.99
CA LYS A 179 -7.25 19.44 -17.03
C LYS A 179 -6.54 19.92 -18.28
N ASN A 180 -5.22 20.01 -18.29
CA ASN A 180 -4.44 20.58 -19.42
C ASN A 180 -3.41 19.66 -20.08
N GLU A 181 -3.19 18.42 -19.61
CA GLU A 181 -2.23 17.53 -20.27
C GLU A 181 -2.83 16.15 -20.53
N ARG A 182 -3.50 16.05 -21.68
CA ARG A 182 -4.11 14.80 -22.18
C ARG A 182 -3.14 13.81 -22.82
N THR A 183 -1.83 14.03 -22.77
CA THR A 183 -0.87 13.31 -23.63
C THR A 183 -0.06 12.21 -22.95
N ASP A 184 0.09 12.19 -21.63
CA ASP A 184 1.03 11.25 -20.99
C ASP A 184 0.42 9.96 -20.44
N ILE A 185 -0.90 9.89 -20.29
CA ILE A 185 -1.58 8.67 -19.75
C ILE A 185 -1.68 7.58 -20.82
N ASP A 186 -1.68 7.92 -22.09
CA ASP A 186 -1.73 6.95 -23.20
C ASP A 186 -0.41 6.24 -23.46
N ILE A 187 0.73 6.77 -23.00
CA ILE A 187 2.03 6.13 -23.13
C ILE A 187 2.15 4.87 -22.25
N PHE A 188 1.50 4.85 -21.09
CA PHE A 188 1.47 3.68 -20.20
C PHE A 188 0.56 2.55 -20.68
N ARG A 189 -0.43 2.85 -21.53
CA ARG A 189 -1.33 1.84 -22.11
C ARG A 189 -0.73 1.07 -23.29
N LYS A 190 0.25 1.65 -23.99
CA LYS A 190 0.81 1.10 -25.24
C LYS A 190 2.07 0.23 -25.08
N LYS A 191 2.60 0.04 -23.88
CA LYS A 191 3.84 -0.74 -23.65
C LYS A 191 3.68 -1.96 -22.75
N GLN A 192 2.53 -2.63 -22.78
CA GLN A 192 2.43 -3.99 -22.27
C GLN A 192 2.08 -4.91 -23.44
N PRO A 193 3.03 -5.72 -23.95
CA PRO A 193 2.68 -6.91 -24.73
C PRO A 193 2.08 -7.95 -23.79
N TYR A 194 1.17 -8.74 -24.32
CA TYR A 194 0.39 -9.83 -23.72
C TYR A 194 1.22 -10.78 -22.87
#